data_543b05e58851fbde797ecb2a25de8edc
#
_entry.id   543b05e58851fbde797ecb2a25de8edc
#
_cell.length_a   1.000
_cell.length_b   1.000
_cell.length_c   1.000
_cell.angle_alpha   90.00
_cell.angle_beta   90.00
_cell.angle_gamma   90.00
#
_symmetry.space_group_name_H-M   'P 1'
#
loop_
_entity.id
_entity.type
_entity.pdbx_description
1 polymer ?
#
loop_
_entity_poly.entity_id
_entity_poly.type
_entity_poly.pdbx_seq_one_letter_code
_entity_poly.pdbx_strand_id
1 'polypeptide(L)'
;MLLKLTLSSLYARLLTVGMTVFAISLSLMLYLSVEKLRSSAYTSFTDTISQTDLIVGSRTSSVQLLLYSVFRIGNATNNITWESYEDIVNRDEVDWAVPISLGDSHKGFRVMGTTSDFFEKYKYRGGQSIVINKGNYFSDLYDVVIGAGVAEKLNYELETPLVVSHGLQSFTKHNDQPFRVSGILEKTGTPVDNTVIVSLEAIEAIHVDWSSGTKIQGQTTPVDQIRQMDLSPKNITAALIGVNSKLQIFGLQRWINEYPEEALSSILPGVALQELWRIVGVVENLLLSISIVVIFTTLVGMAAIVFSSLNERRREMAIWRAMGASPKIVIGLLMLEALIISVLSVMVSVIFIYTLLFFMQPWIDSNYGILVNVEMISSKDILIFMLFIIASLIVSLLPALRAYWFSINDGMTIKL
;
A
#
# COMPACT_ATOMS: atom_id res chain seq x y z
N MET A 1 8.97 6.30 -47.29
CA MET A 1 8.47 5.16 -48.08
C MET A 1 8.28 3.93 -47.21
N LEU A 2 9.29 3.46 -46.48
CA LEU A 2 9.21 2.27 -45.59
C LEU A 2 8.07 2.36 -44.58
N LEU A 3 7.95 3.49 -43.85
CA LEU A 3 6.88 3.68 -42.83
C LEU A 3 5.47 3.52 -43.43
N LYS A 4 5.21 4.09 -44.64
CA LYS A 4 3.89 3.95 -45.28
C LYS A 4 3.60 2.50 -45.64
N LEU A 5 4.59 1.75 -46.14
CA LEU A 5 4.44 0.34 -46.47
C LEU A 5 4.17 -0.51 -45.21
N THR A 6 4.91 -0.26 -44.13
CA THR A 6 4.70 -0.95 -42.85
C THR A 6 3.30 -0.69 -42.29
N LEU A 7 2.84 0.58 -42.27
CA LEU A 7 1.50 0.94 -41.81
C LEU A 7 0.39 0.30 -42.64
N SER A 8 0.53 0.31 -43.97
CA SER A 8 -0.45 -0.39 -44.86
C SER A 8 -0.49 -1.89 -44.58
N SER A 9 0.67 -2.52 -44.35
CA SER A 9 0.77 -3.94 -44.03
C SER A 9 0.15 -4.26 -42.66
N LEU A 10 0.36 -3.42 -41.62
CA LEU A 10 -0.28 -3.55 -40.33
C LEU A 10 -1.80 -3.40 -40.44
N TYR A 11 -2.26 -2.43 -41.22
CA TYR A 11 -3.69 -2.19 -41.42
C TYR A 11 -4.39 -3.37 -42.09
N ALA A 12 -3.75 -4.05 -43.06
CA ALA A 12 -4.28 -5.24 -43.72
C ALA A 12 -4.52 -6.41 -42.74
N ARG A 13 -3.87 -6.40 -41.56
CA ARG A 13 -3.94 -7.43 -40.51
C ARG A 13 -4.30 -6.85 -39.14
N LEU A 14 -5.18 -5.86 -39.14
CA LEU A 14 -5.55 -5.09 -37.95
C LEU A 14 -5.98 -5.98 -36.77
N LEU A 15 -6.71 -7.08 -37.02
CA LEU A 15 -7.18 -8.00 -35.99
C LEU A 15 -6.00 -8.69 -35.30
N THR A 16 -5.08 -9.30 -36.06
CA THR A 16 -3.91 -10.02 -35.52
C THR A 16 -2.98 -9.06 -34.79
N VAL A 17 -2.71 -7.91 -35.40
CA VAL A 17 -1.89 -6.84 -34.78
C VAL A 17 -2.55 -6.32 -33.51
N GLY A 18 -3.85 -6.06 -33.54
CA GLY A 18 -4.61 -5.59 -32.38
C GLY A 18 -4.58 -6.59 -31.23
N MET A 19 -4.79 -7.88 -31.51
CA MET A 19 -4.66 -8.95 -30.49
C MET A 19 -3.25 -9.04 -29.92
N THR A 20 -2.22 -8.87 -30.75
CA THR A 20 -0.82 -8.88 -30.32
C THR A 20 -0.53 -7.68 -29.41
N VAL A 21 -0.92 -6.48 -29.83
CA VAL A 21 -0.79 -5.26 -29.02
C VAL A 21 -1.53 -5.42 -27.70
N PHE A 22 -2.75 -5.93 -27.71
CA PHE A 22 -3.53 -6.16 -26.51
C PHE A 22 -2.86 -7.13 -25.54
N ALA A 23 -2.39 -8.29 -26.04
CA ALA A 23 -1.71 -9.29 -25.21
C ALA A 23 -0.42 -8.74 -24.57
N ILE A 24 0.39 -8.03 -25.35
CA ILE A 24 1.61 -7.39 -24.86
C ILE A 24 1.26 -6.29 -23.84
N SER A 25 0.26 -5.47 -24.13
CA SER A 25 -0.18 -4.38 -23.24
C SER A 25 -0.67 -4.93 -21.91
N LEU A 26 -1.42 -6.03 -21.91
CA LEU A 26 -1.89 -6.68 -20.68
C LEU A 26 -0.72 -7.21 -19.83
N SER A 27 0.30 -7.79 -20.49
CA SER A 27 1.51 -8.28 -19.81
C SER A 27 2.32 -7.17 -19.17
N LEU A 28 2.51 -6.05 -19.87
CA LEU A 28 3.18 -4.88 -19.36
C LEU A 28 2.37 -4.19 -18.25
N MET A 29 1.05 -4.12 -18.41
CA MET A 29 0.14 -3.59 -17.39
C MET A 29 0.23 -4.41 -16.10
N LEU A 30 0.29 -5.75 -16.17
CA LEU A 30 0.47 -6.59 -14.99
C LEU A 30 1.75 -6.25 -14.25
N TYR A 31 2.87 -6.14 -14.98
CA TYR A 31 4.15 -5.73 -14.39
C TYR A 31 4.08 -4.36 -13.72
N LEU A 32 3.53 -3.36 -14.44
CA LEU A 32 3.39 -2.01 -13.91
C LEU A 32 2.47 -1.95 -12.69
N SER A 33 1.40 -2.75 -12.68
CA SER A 33 0.47 -2.83 -11.54
C SER A 33 1.17 -3.34 -10.29
N VAL A 34 1.96 -4.40 -10.42
CA VAL A 34 2.74 -4.96 -9.30
C VAL A 34 3.75 -3.94 -8.79
N GLU A 35 4.50 -3.28 -9.68
CA GLU A 35 5.52 -2.29 -9.27
C GLU A 35 4.91 -1.03 -8.65
N LYS A 36 3.80 -0.51 -9.20
CA LYS A 36 3.10 0.66 -8.64
C LYS A 36 2.49 0.34 -7.27
N LEU A 37 1.83 -0.81 -7.13
CA LEU A 37 1.26 -1.24 -5.85
C LEU A 37 2.36 -1.41 -4.79
N ARG A 38 3.46 -2.06 -5.16
CA ARG A 38 4.64 -2.24 -4.31
C ARG A 38 5.21 -0.91 -3.85
N SER A 39 5.48 0.00 -4.78
CA SER A 39 6.07 1.31 -4.47
C SER A 39 5.14 2.13 -3.58
N SER A 40 3.84 2.16 -3.89
CA SER A 40 2.84 2.88 -3.10
C SER A 40 2.67 2.30 -1.69
N ALA A 41 2.63 0.97 -1.57
CA ALA A 41 2.57 0.31 -0.27
C ALA A 41 3.82 0.67 0.56
N TYR A 42 5.01 0.53 -0.01
CA TYR A 42 6.26 0.88 0.68
C TYR A 42 6.25 2.32 1.18
N THR A 43 5.89 3.28 0.33
CA THR A 43 5.82 4.71 0.68
C THR A 43 4.77 4.94 1.77
N SER A 44 3.56 4.42 1.61
CA SER A 44 2.48 4.59 2.59
C SER A 44 2.87 4.04 3.97
N PHE A 45 3.52 2.87 4.02
CA PHE A 45 3.96 2.31 5.30
C PHE A 45 5.11 3.10 5.92
N THR A 46 6.09 3.54 5.12
CA THR A 46 7.22 4.34 5.61
C THR A 46 6.75 5.72 6.09
N ASP A 47 5.76 6.28 5.42
CA ASP A 47 5.21 7.60 5.72
C ASP A 47 4.23 7.59 6.91
N THR A 48 3.76 6.42 7.34
CA THR A 48 2.75 6.33 8.41
C THR A 48 3.27 6.82 9.74
N ILE A 49 4.55 6.62 10.05
CA ILE A 49 5.14 7.04 11.32
C ILE A 49 6.47 7.75 11.08
N SER A 50 6.52 9.02 11.48
CA SER A 50 7.69 9.87 11.39
C SER A 50 8.02 10.43 12.77
N GLN A 51 9.30 10.64 13.05
CA GLN A 51 9.79 11.27 14.28
C GLN A 51 9.47 10.52 15.59
N THR A 52 8.96 9.30 15.52
CA THR A 52 8.88 8.40 16.68
C THR A 52 10.14 7.55 16.72
N ASP A 53 10.84 7.58 17.83
CA ASP A 53 12.13 6.92 17.98
C ASP A 53 11.98 5.47 18.42
N LEU A 54 11.11 5.24 19.40
CA LEU A 54 10.82 3.91 19.94
C LEU A 54 9.32 3.69 20.05
N ILE A 55 8.91 2.44 19.89
CA ILE A 55 7.57 1.97 20.25
C ILE A 55 7.76 0.92 21.32
N VAL A 56 7.03 1.07 22.42
CA VAL A 56 7.08 0.17 23.57
C VAL A 56 5.74 -0.51 23.73
N GLY A 57 5.78 -1.79 24.12
CA GLY A 57 4.62 -2.58 24.43
C GLY A 57 5.01 -3.84 25.22
N SER A 58 4.05 -4.69 25.49
CA SER A 58 4.30 -6.02 26.07
C SER A 58 5.21 -6.85 25.17
N ARG A 59 5.99 -7.76 25.75
CA ARG A 59 6.99 -8.57 25.03
C ARG A 59 6.38 -9.38 23.89
N THR A 60 6.78 -9.03 22.68
CA THR A 60 6.33 -9.66 21.43
C THR A 60 7.35 -9.42 20.30
N SER A 61 7.09 -9.93 19.10
CA SER A 61 7.96 -9.65 17.96
C SER A 61 7.86 -8.18 17.51
N SER A 62 8.98 -7.64 16.96
CA SER A 62 9.05 -6.26 16.48
C SER A 62 7.96 -5.95 15.45
N VAL A 63 7.72 -6.88 14.53
CA VAL A 63 6.70 -6.73 13.49
C VAL A 63 5.29 -6.73 14.10
N GLN A 64 5.00 -7.58 15.06
CA GLN A 64 3.68 -7.62 15.70
C GLN A 64 3.40 -6.35 16.48
N LEU A 65 4.38 -5.86 17.26
CA LEU A 65 4.26 -4.59 18.01
C LEU A 65 4.01 -3.43 17.04
N LEU A 66 4.74 -3.34 15.92
CA LEU A 66 4.54 -2.34 14.90
C LEU A 66 3.14 -2.44 14.27
N LEU A 67 2.69 -3.65 13.91
CA LEU A 67 1.41 -3.86 13.25
C LEU A 67 0.22 -3.41 14.09
N TYR A 68 0.15 -3.79 15.37
CA TYR A 68 -1.01 -3.38 16.16
C TYR A 68 -0.92 -1.94 16.65
N SER A 69 0.25 -1.43 17.02
CA SER A 69 0.39 -0.10 17.59
C SER A 69 0.28 1.03 16.56
N VAL A 70 0.82 0.82 15.34
CA VAL A 70 0.86 1.83 14.28
C VAL A 70 -0.20 1.56 13.21
N PHE A 71 -0.25 0.32 12.70
CA PHE A 71 -1.13 -0.02 11.57
C PHE A 71 -2.53 -0.47 11.99
N ARG A 72 -2.79 -0.65 13.28
CA ARG A 72 -4.08 -1.13 13.82
C ARG A 72 -4.45 -2.53 13.32
N ILE A 73 -3.46 -3.33 12.92
CA ILE A 73 -3.62 -4.69 12.40
C ILE A 73 -3.26 -5.69 13.49
N GLY A 74 -4.14 -6.65 13.75
CA GLY A 74 -3.96 -7.64 14.82
C GLY A 74 -4.30 -7.09 16.20
N ASN A 75 -3.96 -7.85 17.25
CA ASN A 75 -4.18 -7.49 18.64
C ASN A 75 -2.89 -7.67 19.44
N ALA A 76 -2.74 -6.88 20.48
CA ALA A 76 -1.72 -7.13 21.49
C ALA A 76 -2.06 -8.42 22.25
N THR A 77 -1.03 -9.19 22.64
CA THR A 77 -1.19 -10.36 23.48
C THR A 77 -1.44 -9.99 24.94
N ASN A 78 -0.77 -8.95 25.41
CA ASN A 78 -0.93 -8.37 26.75
C ASN A 78 -0.84 -6.85 26.67
N ASN A 79 -1.32 -6.18 27.69
CA ASN A 79 -1.10 -4.76 27.92
C ASN A 79 0.13 -4.57 28.82
N ILE A 80 0.61 -3.34 28.95
CA ILE A 80 1.61 -2.91 29.91
C ILE A 80 0.93 -2.09 31.00
N THR A 81 1.44 -2.20 32.22
CA THR A 81 0.88 -1.46 33.35
C THR A 81 1.16 0.02 33.22
N TRP A 82 0.27 0.84 33.81
CA TRP A 82 0.46 2.29 33.84
C TRP A 82 1.72 2.68 34.64
N GLU A 83 2.03 1.94 35.69
CA GLU A 83 3.24 2.13 36.49
C GLU A 83 4.51 1.93 35.65
N SER A 84 4.60 0.85 34.88
CA SER A 84 5.72 0.63 33.94
C SER A 84 5.83 1.74 32.88
N TYR A 85 4.70 2.25 32.41
CA TYR A 85 4.69 3.39 31.50
C TYR A 85 5.23 4.67 32.16
N GLU A 86 4.81 4.98 33.38
CA GLU A 86 5.30 6.13 34.15
C GLU A 86 6.81 6.04 34.42
N ASP A 87 7.31 4.86 34.75
CA ASP A 87 8.74 4.64 34.94
C ASP A 87 9.55 4.95 33.67
N ILE A 88 9.00 4.59 32.50
CA ILE A 88 9.63 4.90 31.21
C ILE A 88 9.61 6.41 30.94
N VAL A 89 8.46 7.06 31.13
CA VAL A 89 8.27 8.49 30.84
C VAL A 89 9.15 9.37 31.73
N ASN A 90 9.35 8.97 32.98
CA ASN A 90 10.16 9.72 33.97
C ASN A 90 11.68 9.60 33.73
N ARG A 91 12.11 8.90 32.68
CA ARG A 91 13.54 8.79 32.31
C ARG A 91 14.03 10.08 31.66
N ASP A 92 15.25 10.49 32.01
CA ASP A 92 15.90 11.69 31.46
C ASP A 92 16.10 11.63 29.93
N GLU A 93 16.14 10.42 29.35
CA GLU A 93 16.33 10.22 27.92
C GLU A 93 15.06 10.49 27.10
N VAL A 94 13.88 10.48 27.74
CA VAL A 94 12.57 10.63 27.08
C VAL A 94 12.24 12.12 26.94
N ASP A 95 11.95 12.57 25.73
CA ASP A 95 11.45 13.91 25.41
C ASP A 95 9.93 13.98 25.50
N TRP A 96 9.27 12.96 24.92
CA TRP A 96 7.82 12.82 24.96
C TRP A 96 7.42 11.35 24.86
N ALA A 97 6.26 11.05 25.41
CA ALA A 97 5.65 9.74 25.28
C ALA A 97 4.14 9.89 25.08
N VAL A 98 3.58 9.10 24.15
CA VAL A 98 2.16 9.06 23.85
C VAL A 98 1.65 7.65 24.08
N PRO A 99 0.82 7.44 25.12
CA PRO A 99 0.23 6.15 25.41
C PRO A 99 -0.91 5.83 24.44
N ILE A 100 -1.06 4.55 24.10
CA ILE A 100 -2.09 4.03 23.21
C ILE A 100 -2.78 2.85 23.88
N SER A 101 -4.09 2.90 24.01
CA SER A 101 -4.94 1.80 24.46
C SER A 101 -5.81 1.32 23.29
N LEU A 102 -5.77 0.02 23.00
CA LEU A 102 -6.50 -0.63 21.93
C LEU A 102 -7.23 -1.85 22.52
N GLY A 103 -8.43 -2.13 22.04
CA GLY A 103 -9.22 -3.27 22.50
C GLY A 103 -10.65 -3.19 21.99
N ASP A 104 -11.13 -2.00 21.82
CA ASP A 104 -12.50 -1.70 21.44
C ASP A 104 -12.67 -1.36 19.96
N SER A 105 -13.91 -1.32 19.52
CA SER A 105 -14.26 -0.99 18.16
C SER A 105 -15.58 -0.24 18.05
N HIS A 106 -15.78 0.41 16.91
CA HIS A 106 -17.06 0.97 16.50
C HIS A 106 -17.37 0.59 15.06
N LYS A 107 -18.42 -0.19 14.83
CA LYS A 107 -18.84 -0.63 13.48
C LYS A 107 -17.68 -1.16 12.60
N GLY A 108 -16.75 -1.90 13.20
CA GLY A 108 -15.59 -2.48 12.52
C GLY A 108 -14.35 -1.58 12.47
N PHE A 109 -14.43 -0.31 12.90
CA PHE A 109 -13.30 0.57 13.07
C PHE A 109 -12.68 0.40 14.47
N ARG A 110 -11.36 0.46 14.55
CA ARG A 110 -10.66 0.40 15.84
C ARG A 110 -10.92 1.66 16.64
N VAL A 111 -11.21 1.49 17.93
CA VAL A 111 -11.20 2.57 18.91
C VAL A 111 -9.81 2.60 19.55
N MET A 112 -9.24 3.78 19.64
CA MET A 112 -7.94 4.05 20.26
C MET A 112 -8.11 5.06 21.37
N GLY A 113 -7.81 4.64 22.58
CA GLY A 113 -7.63 5.56 23.71
C GLY A 113 -6.22 6.15 23.69
N THR A 114 -6.11 7.48 23.88
CA THR A 114 -4.82 8.17 23.91
C THR A 114 -4.94 9.51 24.64
N THR A 115 -3.84 10.26 24.76
CA THR A 115 -3.83 11.63 25.29
C THR A 115 -3.91 12.66 24.16
N SER A 116 -4.19 13.94 24.51
CA SER A 116 -4.17 15.05 23.54
C SER A 116 -2.82 15.22 22.84
N ASP A 117 -1.73 14.79 23.49
CA ASP A 117 -0.37 14.84 22.93
C ASP A 117 -0.23 14.03 21.65
N PHE A 118 -1.09 13.02 21.45
CA PHE A 118 -1.12 12.27 20.20
C PHE A 118 -1.26 13.18 18.98
N PHE A 119 -2.14 14.16 19.03
CA PHE A 119 -2.40 15.05 17.88
C PHE A 119 -1.23 16.00 17.61
N GLU A 120 -0.45 16.31 18.63
CA GLU A 120 0.72 17.19 18.52
C GLU A 120 1.99 16.41 18.15
N LYS A 121 2.24 15.29 18.83
CA LYS A 121 3.52 14.54 18.75
C LYS A 121 3.55 13.51 17.63
N TYR A 122 2.40 12.90 17.28
CA TYR A 122 2.36 11.97 16.16
C TYR A 122 2.55 12.72 14.83
N LYS A 123 3.58 12.31 14.08
CA LYS A 123 3.92 12.88 12.78
C LYS A 123 3.90 11.80 11.71
N TYR A 124 3.50 12.20 10.50
CA TYR A 124 3.47 11.36 9.32
C TYR A 124 4.07 12.10 8.11
N ARG A 125 4.34 11.41 7.00
CA ARG A 125 4.85 11.97 5.73
C ARG A 125 5.97 13.00 5.92
N GLY A 126 7.05 12.56 6.59
CA GLY A 126 8.23 13.43 6.79
C GLY A 126 8.04 14.57 7.79
N GLY A 127 7.04 14.48 8.69
CA GLY A 127 6.86 15.40 9.80
C GLY A 127 5.59 16.24 9.79
N GLN A 128 4.60 15.88 8.96
CA GLN A 128 3.29 16.53 8.98
C GLN A 128 2.53 16.20 10.27
N SER A 129 1.84 17.18 10.82
CA SER A 129 0.97 17.03 12.01
C SER A 129 -0.42 16.60 11.59
N ILE A 130 -1.11 15.89 12.49
CA ILE A 130 -2.55 15.65 12.37
C ILE A 130 -3.29 16.99 12.52
N VAL A 131 -4.22 17.26 11.63
CA VAL A 131 -5.02 18.49 11.60
C VAL A 131 -6.51 18.15 11.71
N ILE A 132 -7.26 18.94 12.47
CA ILE A 132 -8.72 18.88 12.51
C ILE A 132 -9.30 19.59 11.30
N ASN A 133 -10.16 18.88 10.58
CA ASN A 133 -10.94 19.45 9.47
C ASN A 133 -12.23 20.15 9.98
N LYS A 134 -12.92 19.51 10.93
CA LYS A 134 -14.16 20.04 11.52
C LYS A 134 -14.18 19.78 13.03
N GLY A 135 -14.73 20.71 13.80
CA GLY A 135 -14.86 20.59 15.26
C GLY A 135 -13.57 20.84 16.02
N ASN A 136 -13.39 20.16 17.15
CA ASN A 136 -12.27 20.30 18.06
C ASN A 136 -11.74 18.93 18.51
N TYR A 137 -10.54 18.92 19.10
CA TYR A 137 -10.07 17.75 19.84
C TYR A 137 -10.99 17.49 21.05
N PHE A 138 -10.85 16.32 21.68
CA PHE A 138 -11.69 16.03 22.84
C PHE A 138 -11.38 16.98 24.01
N SER A 139 -12.44 17.50 24.60
CA SER A 139 -12.44 18.37 25.77
C SER A 139 -13.34 17.82 26.89
N ASP A 140 -14.23 16.91 26.56
CA ASP A 140 -15.11 16.20 27.48
C ASP A 140 -14.76 14.71 27.52
N LEU A 141 -15.09 14.03 28.63
CA LEU A 141 -14.84 12.59 28.81
C LEU A 141 -15.38 11.72 27.66
N TYR A 142 -16.52 12.07 27.10
CA TYR A 142 -17.20 11.29 26.05
C TYR A 142 -17.08 11.91 24.66
N ASP A 143 -16.15 12.83 24.48
CA ASP A 143 -15.82 13.35 23.15
C ASP A 143 -15.03 12.34 22.35
N VAL A 144 -15.35 12.28 21.05
CA VAL A 144 -14.70 11.37 20.10
C VAL A 144 -14.18 12.16 18.91
N VAL A 145 -12.92 11.97 18.59
CA VAL A 145 -12.33 12.45 17.33
C VAL A 145 -12.27 11.28 16.36
N ILE A 146 -12.80 11.45 15.15
CA ILE A 146 -12.79 10.41 14.13
C ILE A 146 -11.88 10.76 12.96
N GLY A 147 -11.23 9.74 12.41
CA GLY A 147 -10.49 9.88 11.16
C GLY A 147 -11.40 10.15 9.96
N ALA A 148 -10.85 10.76 8.91
CA ALA A 148 -11.60 11.12 7.70
C ALA A 148 -12.31 9.93 7.05
N GLY A 149 -11.68 8.75 7.02
CA GLY A 149 -12.25 7.53 6.45
C GLY A 149 -13.42 6.98 7.26
N VAL A 150 -13.41 7.15 8.59
CA VAL A 150 -14.57 6.79 9.44
C VAL A 150 -15.75 7.70 9.14
N ALA A 151 -15.51 9.03 9.08
CA ALA A 151 -16.54 10.00 8.77
C ALA A 151 -17.17 9.76 7.40
N GLU A 152 -16.35 9.51 6.38
CA GLU A 152 -16.80 9.25 5.02
C GLU A 152 -17.63 7.96 4.90
N LYS A 153 -17.13 6.84 5.45
CA LYS A 153 -17.80 5.53 5.33
C LYS A 153 -19.10 5.44 6.12
N LEU A 154 -19.18 6.09 7.28
CA LEU A 154 -20.36 6.03 8.14
C LEU A 154 -21.29 7.23 7.96
N ASN A 155 -20.93 8.19 7.11
CA ASN A 155 -21.63 9.48 6.93
C ASN A 155 -21.84 10.19 8.26
N TYR A 156 -20.76 10.31 9.07
CA TYR A 156 -20.80 10.95 10.37
C TYR A 156 -20.45 12.43 10.27
N GLU A 157 -21.23 13.22 11.02
CA GLU A 157 -21.01 14.65 11.22
C GLU A 157 -20.72 14.94 12.69
N LEU A 158 -20.37 16.20 13.01
CA LEU A 158 -20.22 16.63 14.40
C LEU A 158 -21.51 16.34 15.18
N GLU A 159 -21.38 16.09 16.47
CA GLU A 159 -22.45 15.75 17.42
C GLU A 159 -23.16 14.41 17.12
N THR A 160 -22.73 13.65 16.12
CA THR A 160 -23.28 12.31 15.85
C THR A 160 -23.01 11.39 17.05
N PRO A 161 -24.05 10.76 17.65
CA PRO A 161 -23.86 9.81 18.74
C PRO A 161 -23.15 8.54 18.26
N LEU A 162 -22.26 8.02 19.10
CA LEU A 162 -21.42 6.87 18.80
C LEU A 162 -21.47 5.87 19.95
N VAL A 163 -21.52 4.59 19.62
CA VAL A 163 -21.51 3.50 20.60
C VAL A 163 -20.26 2.67 20.41
N VAL A 164 -19.43 2.56 21.43
CA VAL A 164 -18.25 1.70 21.46
C VAL A 164 -18.66 0.25 21.77
N SER A 165 -17.99 -0.71 21.18
CA SER A 165 -18.21 -2.15 21.38
C SER A 165 -16.89 -2.80 21.82
N HIS A 166 -16.95 -3.75 22.73
CA HIS A 166 -15.78 -4.46 23.20
C HIS A 166 -15.26 -5.45 22.15
N GLY A 167 -14.00 -5.30 21.71
CA GLY A 167 -13.40 -6.10 20.64
C GLY A 167 -13.93 -5.81 19.24
N LEU A 168 -13.33 -6.41 18.21
CA LEU A 168 -13.67 -6.16 16.79
C LEU A 168 -14.96 -6.86 16.32
N GLN A 169 -15.31 -7.98 16.92
CA GLN A 169 -16.44 -8.85 16.53
C GLN A 169 -17.42 -9.11 17.68
N SER A 170 -17.32 -8.35 18.76
CA SER A 170 -18.16 -8.55 19.92
C SER A 170 -19.56 -7.96 19.70
N PHE A 171 -20.59 -8.71 20.14
CA PHE A 171 -21.98 -8.23 20.19
C PHE A 171 -22.26 -7.36 21.42
N THR A 172 -21.28 -7.21 22.33
CA THR A 172 -21.44 -6.46 23.57
C THR A 172 -21.12 -4.98 23.34
N LYS A 173 -22.15 -4.15 23.50
CA LYS A 173 -22.10 -2.70 23.22
C LYS A 173 -22.21 -1.92 24.52
N HIS A 174 -21.46 -0.83 24.62
CA HIS A 174 -21.55 0.16 25.70
C HIS A 174 -22.63 1.20 25.38
N ASN A 175 -23.89 0.76 25.29
CA ASN A 175 -25.04 1.62 24.90
C ASN A 175 -25.38 2.68 25.94
N ASP A 176 -24.90 2.53 27.13
CA ASP A 176 -25.12 3.38 28.31
C ASP A 176 -24.17 4.58 28.38
N GLN A 177 -23.18 4.67 27.48
CA GLN A 177 -22.21 5.75 27.47
C GLN A 177 -22.49 6.76 26.33
N PRO A 178 -22.56 8.07 26.63
CA PRO A 178 -23.04 9.08 25.70
C PRO A 178 -21.90 9.67 24.84
N PHE A 179 -21.19 8.83 24.10
CA PHE A 179 -20.17 9.31 23.18
C PHE A 179 -20.76 10.11 22.02
N ARG A 180 -20.06 11.17 21.62
CA ARG A 180 -20.41 12.00 20.47
C ARG A 180 -19.18 12.42 19.68
N VAL A 181 -19.33 12.65 18.40
CA VAL A 181 -18.25 13.13 17.53
C VAL A 181 -18.01 14.62 17.81
N SER A 182 -16.87 14.95 18.44
CA SER A 182 -16.44 16.33 18.72
C SER A 182 -15.52 16.88 17.62
N GLY A 183 -14.85 15.99 16.88
CA GLY A 183 -13.93 16.38 15.81
C GLY A 183 -13.78 15.36 14.71
N ILE A 184 -13.50 15.86 13.50
CA ILE A 184 -13.20 15.07 12.31
C ILE A 184 -11.83 15.51 11.79
N LEU A 185 -10.91 14.57 11.64
CA LEU A 185 -9.55 14.82 11.16
C LEU A 185 -9.52 15.06 9.64
N GLU A 186 -8.53 15.81 9.19
CA GLU A 186 -8.17 15.82 7.78
C GLU A 186 -7.64 14.46 7.33
N LYS A 187 -7.76 14.19 6.05
CA LYS A 187 -7.29 12.92 5.46
C LYS A 187 -5.77 12.85 5.46
N THR A 188 -5.23 11.87 6.15
CA THR A 188 -3.79 11.67 6.30
C THR A 188 -3.21 10.65 5.31
N GLY A 189 -4.02 9.70 4.83
CA GLY A 189 -3.57 8.53 4.08
C GLY A 189 -2.79 7.54 4.94
N THR A 190 -3.05 7.55 6.25
CA THR A 190 -2.48 6.64 7.24
C THR A 190 -3.60 5.87 7.94
N PRO A 191 -3.31 4.84 8.75
CA PRO A 191 -4.32 4.12 9.53
C PRO A 191 -5.16 5.02 10.46
N VAL A 192 -4.69 6.22 10.78
CA VAL A 192 -5.44 7.21 11.56
C VAL A 192 -6.76 7.56 10.89
N ASP A 193 -6.83 7.59 9.55
CA ASP A 193 -8.07 7.86 8.81
C ASP A 193 -9.20 6.87 9.12
N ASN A 194 -8.85 5.63 9.48
CA ASN A 194 -9.80 4.58 9.83
C ASN A 194 -9.83 4.29 11.35
N THR A 195 -9.48 5.25 12.19
CA THR A 195 -9.43 5.11 13.64
C THR A 195 -10.47 6.04 14.30
N VAL A 196 -11.14 5.54 15.33
CA VAL A 196 -11.96 6.30 16.26
C VAL A 196 -11.09 6.59 17.49
N ILE A 197 -10.93 7.84 17.85
CA ILE A 197 -9.98 8.28 18.88
C ILE A 197 -10.76 8.86 20.06
N VAL A 198 -10.46 8.37 21.26
CA VAL A 198 -11.06 8.82 22.53
C VAL A 198 -9.96 9.09 23.55
N SER A 199 -10.28 9.74 24.66
CA SER A 199 -9.33 9.89 25.76
C SER A 199 -9.06 8.54 26.45
N LEU A 200 -7.95 8.41 27.16
CA LEU A 200 -7.66 7.21 27.96
C LEU A 200 -8.68 7.06 29.10
N GLU A 201 -9.07 8.16 29.72
CA GLU A 201 -10.07 8.20 30.76
C GLU A 201 -11.43 7.69 30.25
N ALA A 202 -11.76 7.93 28.97
CA ALA A 202 -12.97 7.41 28.36
C ALA A 202 -12.93 5.88 28.23
N ILE A 203 -11.75 5.29 27.96
CA ILE A 203 -11.57 3.83 27.95
C ILE A 203 -11.80 3.26 29.35
N GLU A 204 -11.27 3.88 30.42
CA GLU A 204 -11.54 3.43 31.77
C GLU A 204 -13.03 3.59 32.13
N ALA A 205 -13.65 4.71 31.73
CA ALA A 205 -15.05 5.01 32.00
C ALA A 205 -16.01 3.94 31.46
N ILE A 206 -15.77 3.44 30.24
CA ILE A 206 -16.65 2.40 29.65
C ILE A 206 -16.48 1.04 30.34
N HIS A 207 -15.39 0.83 31.09
CA HIS A 207 -15.08 -0.42 31.76
C HIS A 207 -15.35 -0.41 33.29
N VAL A 208 -15.90 0.69 33.86
CA VAL A 208 -16.19 0.80 35.30
C VAL A 208 -17.08 -0.34 35.79
N ASP A 209 -18.13 -0.71 35.05
CA ASP A 209 -19.07 -1.77 35.40
C ASP A 209 -18.68 -3.15 34.79
N TRP A 210 -17.39 -3.31 34.43
CA TRP A 210 -16.89 -4.51 33.79
C TRP A 210 -15.87 -5.23 34.64
N SER A 211 -15.91 -6.55 34.62
CA SER A 211 -14.90 -7.41 35.23
C SER A 211 -14.55 -8.55 34.29
N SER A 212 -13.24 -8.78 34.08
CA SER A 212 -12.72 -9.85 33.22
C SER A 212 -13.33 -9.88 31.80
N GLY A 213 -13.58 -8.69 31.22
CA GLY A 213 -14.12 -8.55 29.86
C GLY A 213 -15.62 -8.78 29.72
N THR A 214 -16.35 -8.88 30.83
CA THR A 214 -17.82 -9.02 30.86
C THR A 214 -18.48 -7.97 31.74
N LYS A 215 -19.67 -7.50 31.35
CA LYS A 215 -20.45 -6.57 32.17
C LYS A 215 -20.95 -7.23 33.42
N ILE A 216 -20.79 -6.58 34.56
CA ILE A 216 -21.30 -7.06 35.86
C ILE A 216 -22.84 -6.97 35.84
N GLN A 217 -23.52 -8.11 36.01
CA GLN A 217 -24.98 -8.14 35.95
C GLN A 217 -25.60 -7.32 37.09
N GLY A 218 -26.53 -6.43 36.73
CA GLY A 218 -27.26 -5.61 37.70
C GLY A 218 -26.50 -4.35 38.15
N GLN A 219 -25.30 -4.12 37.69
CA GLN A 219 -24.54 -2.90 37.98
C GLN A 219 -24.62 -1.97 36.75
N THR A 220 -25.09 -0.74 36.99
CA THR A 220 -25.06 0.35 35.99
C THR A 220 -24.81 1.62 36.74
N THR A 221 -23.58 2.10 36.67
CA THR A 221 -23.17 3.35 37.32
C THR A 221 -23.63 4.54 36.49
N PRO A 222 -24.34 5.52 37.08
CA PRO A 222 -24.75 6.72 36.36
C PRO A 222 -23.55 7.50 35.82
N VAL A 223 -23.71 8.12 34.64
CA VAL A 223 -22.67 8.90 33.96
C VAL A 223 -22.09 10.01 34.87
N ASP A 224 -22.95 10.71 35.63
CA ASP A 224 -22.51 11.77 36.54
C ASP A 224 -21.63 11.24 37.69
N GLN A 225 -21.87 10.01 38.11
CA GLN A 225 -21.04 9.35 39.11
C GLN A 225 -19.71 8.89 38.51
N ILE A 226 -19.71 8.34 37.29
CA ILE A 226 -18.48 7.97 36.56
C ILE A 226 -17.56 9.16 36.39
N ARG A 227 -18.10 10.35 36.06
CA ARG A 227 -17.33 11.59 35.90
C ARG A 227 -16.60 12.03 37.18
N GLN A 228 -17.01 11.57 38.35
CA GLN A 228 -16.41 11.90 39.64
C GLN A 228 -15.43 10.83 40.14
N MET A 229 -15.32 9.72 39.40
CA MET A 229 -14.38 8.63 39.76
C MET A 229 -12.96 8.96 39.30
N ASP A 230 -12.00 8.31 39.93
CA ASP A 230 -10.64 8.29 39.41
C ASP A 230 -10.61 7.36 38.18
N LEU A 231 -10.42 7.95 37.03
CA LEU A 231 -10.34 7.29 35.72
C LEU A 231 -8.90 7.21 35.21
N SER A 232 -7.92 7.27 36.11
CA SER A 232 -6.52 7.06 35.76
C SER A 232 -6.35 5.70 35.07
N PRO A 233 -5.67 5.64 33.90
CA PRO A 233 -5.47 4.40 33.19
C PRO A 233 -4.75 3.36 34.06
N LYS A 234 -5.21 2.12 34.01
CA LYS A 234 -4.53 1.00 34.70
C LYS A 234 -3.51 0.34 33.81
N ASN A 235 -3.85 0.25 32.54
CA ASN A 235 -3.03 -0.43 31.54
C ASN A 235 -3.12 0.31 30.20
N ILE A 236 -2.05 0.20 29.41
CA ILE A 236 -2.03 0.66 28.01
C ILE A 236 -1.53 -0.47 27.11
N THR A 237 -1.86 -0.42 25.84
CA THR A 237 -1.44 -1.44 24.89
C THR A 237 -0.03 -1.20 24.36
N ALA A 238 0.33 0.06 24.14
CA ALA A 238 1.64 0.48 23.65
C ALA A 238 1.89 1.94 23.96
N ALA A 239 3.14 2.39 23.84
CA ALA A 239 3.51 3.79 23.89
C ALA A 239 4.41 4.17 22.71
N LEU A 240 4.19 5.35 22.13
CA LEU A 240 5.10 5.99 21.19
C LEU A 240 6.03 6.91 21.96
N ILE A 241 7.34 6.84 21.70
CA ILE A 241 8.35 7.58 22.46
C ILE A 241 9.25 8.35 21.52
N GLY A 242 9.47 9.63 21.85
CA GLY A 242 10.53 10.45 21.31
C GLY A 242 11.63 10.66 22.34
N VAL A 243 12.88 10.65 21.92
CA VAL A 243 14.05 10.82 22.78
C VAL A 243 14.70 12.18 22.58
N ASN A 244 15.28 12.73 23.67
CA ASN A 244 16.04 13.97 23.66
C ASN A 244 17.27 13.90 22.73
N SER A 245 17.90 12.74 22.65
CA SER A 245 19.09 12.54 21.82
C SER A 245 19.08 11.17 21.15
N LYS A 246 19.31 11.14 19.85
CA LYS A 246 19.41 9.90 19.07
C LYS A 246 20.51 8.95 19.55
N LEU A 247 21.53 9.48 20.24
CA LEU A 247 22.62 8.67 20.81
C LEU A 247 22.15 7.83 22.00
N GLN A 248 21.07 8.21 22.65
CA GLN A 248 20.54 7.53 23.84
C GLN A 248 19.55 6.41 23.51
N ILE A 249 19.09 6.32 22.26
CA ILE A 249 18.06 5.37 21.83
C ILE A 249 18.40 3.94 22.24
N PHE A 250 19.60 3.46 21.93
CA PHE A 250 19.99 2.08 22.22
C PHE A 250 20.14 1.78 23.70
N GLY A 251 20.55 2.78 24.49
CA GLY A 251 20.61 2.67 25.96
C GLY A 251 19.23 2.51 26.56
N LEU A 252 18.30 3.40 26.16
CA LEU A 252 16.91 3.37 26.60
C LEU A 252 16.22 2.08 26.12
N GLN A 253 16.41 1.68 24.86
CA GLN A 253 15.86 0.43 24.31
C GLN A 253 16.30 -0.80 25.12
N ARG A 254 17.59 -0.88 25.44
CA ARG A 254 18.11 -1.97 26.26
C ARG A 254 17.50 -1.99 27.64
N TRP A 255 17.45 -0.82 28.32
CA TRP A 255 16.87 -0.70 29.65
C TRP A 255 15.41 -1.15 29.66
N ILE A 256 14.59 -0.75 28.67
CA ILE A 256 13.19 -1.18 28.56
C ILE A 256 13.09 -2.70 28.33
N ASN A 257 13.93 -3.26 27.44
CA ASN A 257 13.89 -4.70 27.13
C ASN A 257 14.35 -5.60 28.30
N GLU A 258 15.15 -5.02 29.21
CA GLU A 258 15.67 -5.69 30.43
C GLU A 258 14.89 -5.25 31.70
N TYR A 259 13.77 -4.52 31.52
CA TYR A 259 12.97 -4.01 32.65
C TYR A 259 12.51 -5.18 33.56
N PRO A 260 12.80 -5.10 34.89
CA PRO A 260 12.65 -6.25 35.76
C PRO A 260 11.21 -6.52 36.19
N GLU A 261 10.39 -5.46 36.33
CA GLU A 261 9.05 -5.54 36.92
C GLU A 261 8.03 -6.11 35.93
N GLU A 262 8.24 -5.89 34.62
CA GLU A 262 7.33 -6.34 33.58
C GLU A 262 8.06 -6.74 32.30
N ALA A 263 7.53 -7.74 31.60
CA ALA A 263 8.12 -8.21 30.33
C ALA A 263 7.78 -7.26 29.19
N LEU A 264 8.61 -6.24 28.98
CA LEU A 264 8.47 -5.24 27.95
C LEU A 264 9.26 -5.56 26.68
N SER A 265 8.89 -4.89 25.59
CA SER A 265 9.60 -4.87 24.33
C SER A 265 9.61 -3.45 23.77
N SER A 266 10.80 -2.98 23.44
CA SER A 266 11.01 -1.69 22.78
C SER A 266 11.61 -1.92 21.38
N ILE A 267 11.00 -1.32 20.36
CA ILE A 267 11.42 -1.46 18.97
C ILE A 267 11.70 -0.10 18.32
N LEU A 268 12.62 -0.11 17.37
CA LEU A 268 12.80 1.01 16.45
C LEU A 268 11.83 0.83 15.27
N PRO A 269 10.90 1.77 15.02
CA PRO A 269 9.90 1.63 13.96
C PRO A 269 10.51 1.33 12.60
N GLY A 270 11.61 2.04 12.24
CA GLY A 270 12.28 1.84 10.95
C GLY A 270 12.89 0.44 10.80
N VAL A 271 13.44 -0.14 11.88
CA VAL A 271 14.01 -1.50 11.84
C VAL A 271 12.90 -2.55 11.74
N ALA A 272 11.85 -2.39 12.53
CA ALA A 272 10.69 -3.28 12.49
C ALA A 272 9.99 -3.24 11.12
N LEU A 273 9.93 -2.07 10.48
CA LEU A 273 9.41 -1.91 9.13
C LEU A 273 10.29 -2.63 8.10
N GLN A 274 11.62 -2.55 8.21
CA GLN A 274 12.53 -3.30 7.33
C GLN A 274 12.36 -4.81 7.50
N GLU A 275 12.13 -5.29 8.72
CA GLU A 275 11.85 -6.70 8.99
C GLU A 275 10.52 -7.14 8.36
N LEU A 276 9.47 -6.33 8.46
CA LEU A 276 8.19 -6.55 7.78
C LEU A 276 8.41 -6.65 6.26
N TRP A 277 9.15 -5.71 5.66
CA TRP A 277 9.43 -5.73 4.22
C TRP A 277 10.27 -6.91 3.78
N ARG A 278 11.16 -7.42 4.60
CA ARG A 278 11.89 -8.66 4.30
C ARG A 278 10.95 -9.86 4.17
N ILE A 279 9.90 -9.93 4.99
CA ILE A 279 8.88 -10.99 4.92
C ILE A 279 7.99 -10.80 3.68
N VAL A 280 7.47 -9.58 3.48
CA VAL A 280 6.60 -9.24 2.35
C VAL A 280 7.35 -9.33 1.01
N GLY A 281 8.64 -8.98 1.00
CA GLY A 281 9.51 -9.00 -0.18
C GLY A 281 9.62 -10.37 -0.86
N VAL A 282 9.39 -11.47 -0.14
CA VAL A 282 9.32 -12.81 -0.76
C VAL A 282 8.14 -12.88 -1.73
N VAL A 283 6.97 -12.41 -1.30
CA VAL A 283 5.76 -12.39 -2.15
C VAL A 283 5.94 -11.41 -3.32
N GLU A 284 6.53 -10.25 -3.07
CA GLU A 284 6.84 -9.26 -4.11
C GLU A 284 7.75 -9.85 -5.20
N ASN A 285 8.85 -10.51 -4.80
CA ASN A 285 9.79 -11.12 -5.73
C ASN A 285 9.14 -12.25 -6.55
N LEU A 286 8.22 -13.02 -5.95
CA LEU A 286 7.43 -14.01 -6.66
C LEU A 286 6.51 -13.36 -7.72
N LEU A 287 5.80 -12.30 -7.37
CA LEU A 287 4.93 -11.57 -8.30
C LEU A 287 5.73 -10.94 -9.45
N LEU A 288 6.88 -10.33 -9.16
CA LEU A 288 7.79 -9.79 -10.17
C LEU A 288 8.33 -10.90 -11.08
N SER A 289 8.71 -12.05 -10.53
CA SER A 289 9.19 -13.19 -11.31
C SER A 289 8.11 -13.71 -12.25
N ILE A 290 6.87 -13.84 -11.78
CA ILE A 290 5.71 -14.22 -12.62
C ILE A 290 5.52 -13.19 -13.74
N SER A 291 5.56 -11.90 -13.43
CA SER A 291 5.40 -10.82 -14.41
C SER A 291 6.48 -10.88 -15.51
N ILE A 292 7.74 -11.16 -15.13
CA ILE A 292 8.84 -11.33 -16.08
C ILE A 292 8.61 -12.54 -17.01
N VAL A 293 8.17 -13.67 -16.44
CA VAL A 293 7.83 -14.88 -17.24
C VAL A 293 6.69 -14.59 -18.21
N VAL A 294 5.66 -13.86 -17.80
CA VAL A 294 4.54 -13.44 -18.66
C VAL A 294 5.03 -12.54 -19.80
N ILE A 295 5.88 -11.55 -19.51
CA ILE A 295 6.49 -10.70 -20.55
C ILE A 295 7.31 -11.54 -21.53
N PHE A 296 8.15 -12.45 -21.03
CA PHE A 296 8.96 -13.33 -21.89
C PHE A 296 8.09 -14.21 -22.78
N THR A 297 7.06 -14.84 -22.21
CA THR A 297 6.10 -15.67 -22.99
C THR A 297 5.40 -14.86 -24.07
N THR A 298 5.05 -13.61 -23.76
CA THR A 298 4.40 -12.71 -24.73
C THR A 298 5.35 -12.29 -25.85
N LEU A 299 6.64 -12.06 -25.56
CA LEU A 299 7.67 -11.79 -26.57
C LEU A 299 7.87 -13.02 -27.51
N VAL A 300 7.89 -14.23 -26.95
CA VAL A 300 7.95 -15.47 -27.74
C VAL A 300 6.70 -15.62 -28.61
N GLY A 301 5.52 -15.31 -28.05
CA GLY A 301 4.27 -15.29 -28.79
C GLY A 301 4.28 -14.29 -29.96
N MET A 302 4.83 -13.09 -29.75
CA MET A 302 5.02 -12.10 -30.80
C MET A 302 5.93 -12.63 -31.90
N ALA A 303 7.05 -13.25 -31.55
CA ALA A 303 7.93 -13.88 -32.55
C ALA A 303 7.21 -14.97 -33.35
N ALA A 304 6.45 -15.83 -32.68
CA ALA A 304 5.67 -16.88 -33.32
C ALA A 304 4.65 -16.33 -34.33
N ILE A 305 3.96 -15.25 -33.99
CA ILE A 305 3.02 -14.56 -34.88
C ILE A 305 3.76 -13.97 -36.09
N VAL A 306 4.92 -13.34 -35.90
CA VAL A 306 5.74 -12.81 -36.98
C VAL A 306 6.24 -13.97 -37.88
N PHE A 307 6.67 -15.08 -37.29
CA PHE A 307 7.06 -16.28 -38.06
C PHE A 307 5.91 -16.84 -38.90
N SER A 308 4.72 -16.98 -38.31
CA SER A 308 3.53 -17.48 -39.05
C SER A 308 3.18 -16.56 -40.21
N SER A 309 3.24 -15.24 -39.99
CA SER A 309 2.92 -14.25 -41.02
C SER A 309 3.91 -14.25 -42.19
N LEU A 310 5.14 -14.74 -42.01
CA LEU A 310 6.13 -14.80 -43.09
C LEU A 310 5.65 -15.69 -44.24
N ASN A 311 4.95 -16.80 -43.95
CA ASN A 311 4.44 -17.71 -45.00
C ASN A 311 3.34 -17.05 -45.84
N GLU A 312 2.48 -16.24 -45.21
CA GLU A 312 1.43 -15.48 -45.89
C GLU A 312 2.02 -14.32 -46.71
N ARG A 313 3.15 -13.77 -46.30
CA ARG A 313 3.84 -12.64 -46.92
C ARG A 313 4.83 -13.05 -48.05
N ARG A 314 5.02 -14.32 -48.32
CA ARG A 314 5.94 -14.75 -49.38
C ARG A 314 5.63 -14.07 -50.72
N ARG A 315 4.36 -13.92 -51.08
CA ARG A 315 3.94 -13.20 -52.28
C ARG A 315 4.30 -11.71 -52.24
N GLU A 316 4.04 -11.03 -51.13
CA GLU A 316 4.37 -9.62 -50.98
C GLU A 316 5.89 -9.40 -51.09
N MET A 317 6.68 -10.24 -50.38
CA MET A 317 8.14 -10.16 -50.44
C MET A 317 8.69 -10.43 -51.86
N ALA A 318 8.08 -11.34 -52.60
CA ALA A 318 8.45 -11.62 -54.02
C ALA A 318 8.17 -10.41 -54.91
N ILE A 319 7.01 -9.74 -54.72
CA ILE A 319 6.64 -8.51 -55.45
C ILE A 319 7.63 -7.39 -55.14
N TRP A 320 7.97 -7.18 -53.88
CA TRP A 320 8.93 -6.13 -53.50
C TRP A 320 10.31 -6.39 -54.09
N ARG A 321 10.75 -7.67 -54.14
CA ARG A 321 12.01 -8.03 -54.79
C ARG A 321 11.99 -7.81 -56.30
N ALA A 322 10.88 -8.15 -56.94
CA ALA A 322 10.70 -7.88 -58.38
C ALA A 322 10.77 -6.38 -58.71
N MET A 323 10.38 -5.52 -57.75
CA MET A 323 10.51 -4.06 -57.83
C MET A 323 11.90 -3.54 -57.41
N GLY A 324 12.88 -4.43 -57.11
CA GLY A 324 14.24 -4.05 -56.80
C GLY A 324 14.53 -3.86 -55.29
N ALA A 325 13.64 -4.25 -54.39
CA ALA A 325 13.91 -4.19 -52.94
C ALA A 325 15.04 -5.16 -52.55
N SER A 326 16.09 -4.66 -51.88
CA SER A 326 17.15 -5.49 -51.35
C SER A 326 16.66 -6.28 -50.13
N PRO A 327 17.26 -7.45 -49.82
CA PRO A 327 16.91 -8.24 -48.64
C PRO A 327 17.02 -7.45 -47.31
N LYS A 328 17.88 -6.48 -47.23
CA LYS A 328 18.03 -5.55 -46.06
C LYS A 328 16.76 -4.71 -45.84
N ILE A 329 16.06 -4.36 -46.93
CA ILE A 329 14.80 -3.61 -46.84
C ILE A 329 13.72 -4.47 -46.21
N VAL A 330 13.67 -5.76 -46.49
CA VAL A 330 12.73 -6.73 -45.88
C VAL A 330 12.96 -6.86 -44.40
N ILE A 331 14.22 -7.01 -43.96
CA ILE A 331 14.58 -6.97 -42.51
C ILE A 331 14.11 -5.67 -41.87
N GLY A 332 14.44 -4.54 -42.51
CA GLY A 332 14.06 -3.21 -41.99
C GLY A 332 12.55 -3.04 -41.83
N LEU A 333 11.75 -3.55 -42.73
CA LEU A 333 10.28 -3.54 -42.66
C LEU A 333 9.77 -4.36 -41.47
N LEU A 334 10.29 -5.57 -41.26
CA LEU A 334 9.88 -6.43 -40.14
C LEU A 334 10.32 -5.85 -38.78
N MET A 335 11.51 -5.28 -38.71
CA MET A 335 12.01 -4.59 -37.51
C MET A 335 11.19 -3.34 -37.21
N LEU A 336 10.80 -2.56 -38.23
CA LEU A 336 9.94 -1.39 -38.06
C LEU A 336 8.53 -1.79 -37.61
N GLU A 337 7.99 -2.90 -38.10
CA GLU A 337 6.72 -3.46 -37.64
C GLU A 337 6.78 -3.83 -36.18
N ALA A 338 7.80 -4.56 -35.75
CA ALA A 338 8.02 -4.92 -34.34
C ALA A 338 8.18 -3.68 -33.44
N LEU A 339 8.88 -2.66 -33.91
CA LEU A 339 9.01 -1.38 -33.20
C LEU A 339 7.65 -0.69 -33.02
N ILE A 340 6.85 -0.61 -34.07
CA ILE A 340 5.52 0.01 -34.01
C ILE A 340 4.63 -0.77 -33.02
N ILE A 341 4.58 -2.09 -33.12
CA ILE A 341 3.79 -2.94 -32.22
C ILE A 341 4.23 -2.75 -30.78
N SER A 342 5.53 -2.76 -30.49
CA SER A 342 6.03 -2.60 -29.12
C SER A 342 5.78 -1.20 -28.56
N VAL A 343 5.95 -0.15 -29.33
CA VAL A 343 5.65 1.23 -28.90
C VAL A 343 4.14 1.41 -28.65
N LEU A 344 3.29 0.92 -29.55
CA LEU A 344 1.83 0.93 -29.36
C LEU A 344 1.43 0.16 -28.10
N SER A 345 2.04 -1.01 -27.87
CA SER A 345 1.76 -1.82 -26.67
C SER A 345 2.14 -1.12 -25.38
N VAL A 346 3.28 -0.43 -25.37
CA VAL A 346 3.68 0.42 -24.21
C VAL A 346 2.67 1.54 -23.99
N MET A 347 2.27 2.25 -25.03
CA MET A 347 1.28 3.34 -24.91
C MET A 347 -0.06 2.83 -24.38
N VAL A 348 -0.55 1.72 -24.92
CA VAL A 348 -1.82 1.12 -24.48
C VAL A 348 -1.70 0.59 -23.04
N SER A 349 -0.57 -0.01 -22.65
CA SER A 349 -0.36 -0.48 -21.27
C SER A 349 -0.38 0.66 -20.26
N VAL A 350 0.21 1.79 -20.61
CA VAL A 350 0.19 3.01 -19.79
C VAL A 350 -1.25 3.53 -19.65
N ILE A 351 -2.00 3.61 -20.72
CA ILE A 351 -3.41 4.03 -20.67
C ILE A 351 -4.22 3.06 -19.79
N PHE A 352 -4.02 1.76 -19.94
CA PHE A 352 -4.74 0.75 -19.15
C PHE A 352 -4.45 0.85 -17.67
N ILE A 353 -3.17 0.98 -17.27
CA ILE A 353 -2.82 1.06 -15.85
C ILE A 353 -3.38 2.33 -15.20
N TYR A 354 -3.26 3.49 -15.85
CA TYR A 354 -3.80 4.72 -15.28
C TYR A 354 -5.33 4.73 -15.24
N THR A 355 -5.98 4.15 -16.24
CA THR A 355 -7.43 3.95 -16.23
C THR A 355 -7.86 3.02 -15.09
N LEU A 356 -7.15 1.90 -14.91
CA LEU A 356 -7.42 0.97 -13.82
C LEU A 356 -7.23 1.63 -12.45
N LEU A 357 -6.11 2.33 -12.25
CA LEU A 357 -5.83 3.03 -11.00
C LEU A 357 -6.87 4.11 -10.71
N PHE A 358 -7.29 4.88 -11.70
CA PHE A 358 -8.33 5.89 -11.53
C PHE A 358 -9.64 5.30 -11.00
N PHE A 359 -10.07 4.15 -11.51
CA PHE A 359 -11.29 3.49 -11.04
C PHE A 359 -11.12 2.72 -9.72
N MET A 360 -9.94 2.13 -9.49
CA MET A 360 -9.70 1.30 -8.30
C MET A 360 -9.21 2.10 -7.10
N GLN A 361 -8.59 3.26 -7.30
CA GLN A 361 -8.04 4.06 -6.21
C GLN A 361 -9.05 4.41 -5.11
N PRO A 362 -10.29 4.87 -5.41
CA PRO A 362 -11.28 5.15 -4.36
C PRO A 362 -11.63 3.91 -3.55
N TRP A 363 -11.68 2.74 -4.20
CA TRP A 363 -11.98 1.47 -3.53
C TRP A 363 -10.81 1.00 -2.65
N ILE A 364 -9.56 1.09 -3.13
CA ILE A 364 -8.35 0.73 -2.36
C ILE A 364 -8.22 1.66 -1.14
N ASP A 365 -8.35 2.95 -1.35
CA ASP A 365 -8.26 3.94 -0.30
C ASP A 365 -9.34 3.73 0.77
N SER A 366 -10.59 3.54 0.36
CA SER A 366 -11.68 3.32 1.31
C SER A 366 -11.56 2.03 2.12
N ASN A 367 -11.03 0.94 1.53
CA ASN A 367 -10.96 -0.35 2.24
C ASN A 367 -9.65 -0.58 3.00
N TYR A 368 -8.55 -0.04 2.51
CA TYR A 368 -7.21 -0.30 3.06
C TYR A 368 -6.52 0.95 3.61
N GLY A 369 -7.03 2.16 3.34
CA GLY A 369 -6.39 3.41 3.74
C GLY A 369 -5.05 3.64 3.03
N ILE A 370 -4.82 2.97 1.89
CA ILE A 370 -3.60 3.11 1.11
C ILE A 370 -3.84 4.12 -0.01
N LEU A 371 -3.19 5.26 0.07
CA LEU A 371 -3.14 6.19 -1.05
C LEU A 371 -2.17 5.63 -2.10
N VAL A 372 -2.72 5.07 -3.17
CA VAL A 372 -1.91 4.74 -4.34
C VAL A 372 -1.54 6.07 -5.00
N ASN A 373 -0.28 6.46 -4.83
CA ASN A 373 0.20 7.69 -5.45
C ASN A 373 0.25 7.47 -6.97
N VAL A 374 -0.69 8.12 -7.69
CA VAL A 374 -0.74 8.10 -9.16
C VAL A 374 0.34 9.06 -9.67
N GLU A 375 1.59 8.86 -9.22
CA GLU A 375 2.72 9.58 -9.80
C GLU A 375 2.84 9.29 -11.28
N MET A 376 3.18 10.33 -12.04
CA MET A 376 3.52 10.20 -13.45
C MET A 376 4.64 9.15 -13.63
N ILE A 377 4.80 8.69 -14.87
CA ILE A 377 5.79 7.69 -15.29
C ILE A 377 7.14 8.00 -14.63
N SER A 378 7.63 7.08 -13.82
CA SER A 378 8.93 7.23 -13.15
C SER A 378 10.10 6.94 -14.11
N SER A 379 11.30 7.40 -13.76
CA SER A 379 12.51 7.08 -14.53
C SER A 379 12.75 5.56 -14.65
N LYS A 380 12.32 4.79 -13.64
CA LYS A 380 12.37 3.32 -13.67
C LYS A 380 11.40 2.74 -14.71
N ASP A 381 10.18 3.28 -14.80
CA ASP A 381 9.19 2.84 -15.79
C ASP A 381 9.72 3.06 -17.22
N ILE A 382 10.33 4.23 -17.48
CA ILE A 382 10.94 4.55 -18.77
C ILE A 382 12.06 3.55 -19.11
N LEU A 383 12.93 3.23 -18.16
CA LEU A 383 13.99 2.24 -18.35
C LEU A 383 13.42 0.87 -18.76
N ILE A 384 12.36 0.43 -18.08
CA ILE A 384 11.69 -0.84 -18.36
C ILE A 384 11.06 -0.84 -19.75
N PHE A 385 10.39 0.25 -20.14
CA PHE A 385 9.85 0.38 -21.49
C PHE A 385 10.94 0.32 -22.55
N MET A 386 12.07 0.98 -22.34
CA MET A 386 13.20 0.88 -23.27
C MET A 386 13.76 -0.54 -23.34
N LEU A 387 13.96 -1.22 -22.21
CA LEU A 387 14.42 -2.60 -22.18
C LEU A 387 13.45 -3.54 -22.88
N PHE A 388 12.14 -3.35 -22.70
CA PHE A 388 11.12 -4.12 -23.38
C PHE A 388 11.17 -3.91 -24.91
N ILE A 389 11.26 -2.67 -25.38
CA ILE A 389 11.37 -2.35 -26.81
C ILE A 389 12.63 -2.98 -27.41
N ILE A 390 13.76 -2.87 -26.72
CA ILE A 390 15.02 -3.52 -27.16
C ILE A 390 14.86 -5.03 -27.23
N ALA A 391 14.31 -5.65 -26.19
CA ALA A 391 14.05 -7.10 -26.18
C ALA A 391 13.13 -7.53 -27.31
N SER A 392 12.06 -6.77 -27.59
CA SER A 392 11.13 -7.06 -28.68
C SER A 392 11.81 -7.01 -30.05
N LEU A 393 12.72 -6.04 -30.24
CA LEU A 393 13.52 -5.93 -31.46
C LEU A 393 14.49 -7.12 -31.62
N ILE A 394 15.18 -7.50 -30.53
CA ILE A 394 16.10 -8.66 -30.54
C ILE A 394 15.33 -9.94 -30.90
N VAL A 395 14.20 -10.17 -30.26
CA VAL A 395 13.37 -11.36 -30.50
C VAL A 395 12.81 -11.37 -31.94
N SER A 396 12.42 -10.21 -32.47
CA SER A 396 11.93 -10.05 -33.85
C SER A 396 13.02 -10.20 -34.92
N LEU A 397 14.29 -10.10 -34.51
CA LEU A 397 15.41 -10.30 -35.43
C LEU A 397 15.47 -11.77 -35.93
N LEU A 398 15.06 -12.74 -35.12
CA LEU A 398 15.05 -14.16 -35.50
C LEU A 398 14.15 -14.42 -36.72
N PRO A 399 12.84 -14.05 -36.72
CA PRO A 399 12.02 -14.19 -37.94
C PRO A 399 12.52 -13.31 -39.09
N ALA A 400 13.05 -12.13 -38.80
CA ALA A 400 13.58 -11.27 -39.87
C ALA A 400 14.80 -11.85 -40.56
N LEU A 401 15.72 -12.49 -39.84
CA LEU A 401 16.85 -13.23 -40.44
C LEU A 401 16.37 -14.43 -41.26
N ARG A 402 15.38 -15.17 -40.78
CA ARG A 402 14.80 -16.27 -41.53
C ARG A 402 14.14 -15.79 -42.83
N ALA A 403 13.44 -14.67 -42.80
CA ALA A 403 12.90 -14.03 -44.00
C ALA A 403 14.01 -13.65 -45.01
N TYR A 404 15.14 -13.16 -44.51
CA TYR A 404 16.31 -12.86 -45.31
C TYR A 404 16.84 -14.11 -46.05
N TRP A 405 17.04 -15.23 -45.34
CA TRP A 405 17.52 -16.48 -45.91
C TRP A 405 16.54 -17.05 -46.94
N PHE A 406 15.25 -17.07 -46.67
CA PHE A 406 14.23 -17.49 -47.67
C PHE A 406 14.26 -16.60 -48.91
N SER A 407 14.43 -15.29 -48.69
CA SER A 407 14.45 -14.34 -49.79
C SER A 407 15.67 -14.53 -50.73
N ILE A 408 16.77 -15.11 -50.25
CA ILE A 408 17.96 -15.43 -51.08
C ILE A 408 17.74 -16.72 -51.86
N ASN A 409 17.19 -17.78 -51.20
CA ASN A 409 17.08 -19.13 -51.76
C ASN A 409 15.93 -19.29 -52.77
N ASP A 410 14.77 -18.68 -52.54
CA ASP A 410 13.60 -18.74 -53.43
C ASP A 410 13.81 -17.94 -54.76
N GLY A 411 14.87 -17.14 -54.85
CA GLY A 411 15.21 -16.42 -56.06
C GLY A 411 15.78 -17.29 -57.19
N MET A 412 16.04 -18.59 -56.95
CA MET A 412 16.73 -19.47 -57.89
C MET A 412 15.91 -20.71 -58.34
N THR A 413 14.70 -20.91 -57.81
CA THR A 413 13.87 -22.03 -58.23
C THR A 413 12.47 -21.58 -58.61
N ILE A 414 12.23 -21.37 -59.90
CA ILE A 414 10.87 -21.39 -60.47
C ILE A 414 10.46 -22.87 -60.47
N LYS A 415 9.71 -23.32 -59.45
CA LYS A 415 8.92 -24.51 -59.58
C LYS A 415 7.65 -24.13 -60.32
N LEU A 416 7.61 -24.51 -61.62
CA LEU A 416 6.42 -24.62 -62.43
C LEU A 416 5.42 -25.58 -61.81
#